data_8e63100545506db206c5d74bbf29ac36
#
_entry.id   8e63100545506db206c5d74bbf29ac36
#
_cell.length_a   1.000
_cell.length_b   1.000
_cell.length_c   1.000
_cell.angle_alpha   90.00
_cell.angle_beta   90.00
_cell.angle_gamma   90.00
#
_symmetry.space_group_name_H-M   'P 1'
#
loop_
_entity.id
_entity.type
_entity.pdbx_description
1 polymer ?
#
loop_
_entity_poly.entity_id
_entity_poly.type
_entity_poly.pdbx_seq_one_letter_code
_entity_poly.pdbx_strand_id
1 'polypeptide(L)'
;MLRTIPVVKAFHKYRLFKIRLLKKKINIVFFVYEISIWKLDDLLSRLQKDDRFDVFVVICPNIYYPTGKRESVADETYNYFSLKGVTVKHGYDFLKNQMIDIKKLIDPDVIFFTNPYDLTYQNLLIENFYDRLTCYVPYGMMLADINQSQYNLPFHNFLWKHFVETDVHREMSES
;
A
#
# COMPACT_ATOMS: atom_id res chain seq x y z
N MET A 1 10.70 -9.72 -17.65
CA MET A 1 9.55 -9.73 -16.72
C MET A 1 9.40 -11.05 -15.96
N LEU A 2 9.36 -12.21 -16.57
CA LEU A 2 9.23 -13.53 -15.89
C LEU A 2 10.33 -13.88 -14.86
N ARG A 3 11.50 -13.25 -14.91
CA ARG A 3 12.62 -13.51 -13.96
C ARG A 3 12.46 -12.80 -12.61
N THR A 4 11.55 -11.84 -12.49
CA THR A 4 11.38 -11.02 -11.28
C THR A 4 10.55 -11.75 -10.21
N ILE A 5 9.53 -12.50 -10.60
CA ILE A 5 8.61 -13.18 -9.68
C ILE A 5 9.31 -14.15 -8.69
N PRO A 6 10.22 -15.06 -9.13
CA PRO A 6 10.89 -15.94 -8.18
C PRO A 6 11.73 -15.19 -7.14
N VAL A 7 12.37 -14.08 -7.55
CA VAL A 7 13.17 -13.24 -6.68
C VAL A 7 12.29 -12.56 -5.63
N VAL A 8 11.17 -11.95 -6.04
CA VAL A 8 10.19 -11.33 -5.13
C VAL A 8 9.65 -12.35 -4.14
N LYS A 9 9.27 -13.55 -4.59
CA LYS A 9 8.79 -14.64 -3.70
C LYS A 9 9.86 -15.06 -2.69
N ALA A 10 11.14 -15.07 -3.07
CA ALA A 10 12.24 -15.39 -2.14
C ALA A 10 12.37 -14.30 -1.07
N PHE A 11 12.28 -13.02 -1.42
CA PHE A 11 12.28 -11.92 -0.45
C PHE A 11 11.07 -11.98 0.49
N HIS A 12 9.88 -12.29 0.01
CA HIS A 12 8.71 -12.46 0.87
C HIS A 12 8.89 -13.60 1.89
N LYS A 13 9.43 -14.75 1.48
CA LYS A 13 9.75 -15.87 2.39
C LYS A 13 10.78 -15.45 3.44
N TYR A 14 11.84 -14.76 3.02
CA TYR A 14 12.87 -14.25 3.93
C TYR A 14 12.29 -13.23 4.92
N ARG A 15 11.43 -12.30 4.47
CA ARG A 15 10.77 -11.31 5.35
C ARG A 15 9.88 -11.99 6.38
N LEU A 16 9.06 -12.97 5.98
CA LEU A 16 8.25 -13.78 6.90
C LEU A 16 9.11 -14.48 7.96
N PHE A 17 10.22 -15.07 7.56
CA PHE A 17 11.16 -15.71 8.49
C PHE A 17 11.72 -14.70 9.50
N LYS A 18 12.18 -13.53 9.04
CA LYS A 18 12.67 -12.45 9.92
C LYS A 18 11.61 -11.98 10.91
N ILE A 19 10.38 -11.74 10.45
CA ILE A 19 9.27 -11.32 11.32
C ILE A 19 9.05 -12.35 12.42
N ARG A 20 8.95 -13.62 12.08
CA ARG A 20 8.71 -14.72 13.04
C ARG A 20 9.79 -14.86 14.11
N LEU A 21 11.04 -14.62 13.75
CA LEU A 21 12.17 -14.85 14.66
C LEU A 21 12.61 -13.61 15.44
N LEU A 22 12.53 -12.44 14.84
CA LEU A 22 13.23 -11.25 15.33
C LEU A 22 12.32 -10.11 15.77
N LYS A 23 11.07 -10.10 15.34
CA LYS A 23 10.19 -8.96 15.61
C LYS A 23 9.27 -9.22 16.79
N LYS A 24 9.29 -8.27 17.74
CA LYS A 24 8.29 -8.18 18.82
C LYS A 24 7.00 -7.52 18.33
N LYS A 25 7.13 -6.50 17.45
CA LYS A 25 6.01 -5.81 16.80
C LYS A 25 6.22 -5.75 15.30
N ILE A 26 5.12 -5.81 14.56
CA ILE A 26 5.08 -5.81 13.09
C ILE A 26 4.61 -4.44 12.63
N ASN A 27 5.41 -3.77 11.81
CA ASN A 27 5.06 -2.47 11.23
C ASN A 27 4.12 -2.68 10.04
N ILE A 28 2.84 -2.30 10.21
CA ILE A 28 1.81 -2.32 9.17
C ILE A 28 1.64 -0.92 8.61
N VAL A 29 1.73 -0.78 7.31
CA VAL A 29 1.59 0.50 6.63
C VAL A 29 0.47 0.45 5.61
N PHE A 30 -0.43 1.42 5.63
CA PHE A 30 -1.43 1.64 4.60
C PHE A 30 -0.99 2.80 3.71
N PHE A 31 -0.86 2.55 2.40
CA PHE A 31 -0.64 3.59 1.40
C PHE A 31 -1.99 4.12 0.94
N VAL A 32 -2.25 5.39 1.25
CA VAL A 32 -3.53 6.04 1.02
C VAL A 32 -3.36 7.23 0.08
N TYR A 33 -4.16 7.26 -0.97
CA TYR A 33 -4.16 8.34 -1.97
C TYR A 33 -5.12 9.47 -1.58
N GLU A 34 -6.34 9.10 -1.23
CA GLU A 34 -7.39 10.03 -0.83
C GLU A 34 -8.51 9.29 -0.05
N ILE A 35 -9.29 10.03 0.72
CA ILE A 35 -10.34 9.48 1.59
C ILE A 35 -11.47 8.87 0.76
N SER A 36 -11.81 9.45 -0.38
CA SER A 36 -12.95 9.05 -1.23
C SER A 36 -12.90 7.60 -1.68
N ILE A 37 -11.69 7.01 -1.77
CA ILE A 37 -11.48 5.61 -2.15
C ILE A 37 -11.06 4.72 -0.96
N TRP A 38 -11.05 5.26 0.26
CA TRP A 38 -10.69 4.50 1.46
C TRP A 38 -11.83 3.62 1.96
N LYS A 39 -11.58 2.33 2.17
CA LYS A 39 -12.58 1.33 2.60
C LYS A 39 -12.12 0.42 3.74
N LEU A 40 -10.93 0.65 4.29
CA LEU A 40 -10.30 -0.29 5.23
C LEU A 40 -10.38 0.17 6.69
N ASP A 41 -11.39 0.95 7.07
CA ASP A 41 -11.53 1.47 8.44
C ASP A 41 -11.64 0.37 9.49
N ASP A 42 -12.40 -0.69 9.21
CA ASP A 42 -12.55 -1.79 10.16
C ASP A 42 -11.24 -2.56 10.35
N LEU A 43 -10.52 -2.83 9.25
CA LEU A 43 -9.20 -3.45 9.31
C LEU A 43 -8.21 -2.58 10.08
N LEU A 44 -8.15 -1.28 9.78
CA LEU A 44 -7.30 -0.32 10.46
C LEU A 44 -7.57 -0.33 11.96
N SER A 45 -8.84 -0.20 12.36
CA SER A 45 -9.26 -0.18 13.77
C SER A 45 -8.92 -1.48 14.51
N ARG A 46 -9.07 -2.63 13.87
CA ARG A 46 -8.70 -3.93 14.47
C ARG A 46 -7.20 -4.05 14.68
N LEU A 47 -6.41 -3.65 13.68
CA LEU A 47 -4.95 -3.70 13.78
C LEU A 47 -4.41 -2.72 14.83
N GLN A 48 -5.00 -1.53 14.98
CA GLN A 48 -4.61 -0.57 16.04
C GLN A 48 -4.85 -1.08 17.46
N LYS A 49 -5.84 -1.97 17.65
CA LYS A 49 -6.18 -2.55 18.97
C LYS A 49 -5.34 -3.77 19.33
N ASP A 50 -4.52 -4.26 18.42
CA ASP A 50 -3.70 -5.45 18.62
C ASP A 50 -2.25 -5.06 18.88
N ASP A 51 -1.77 -5.31 20.09
CA ASP A 51 -0.44 -4.93 20.57
C ASP A 51 0.73 -5.56 19.77
N ARG A 52 0.45 -6.53 18.90
CA ARG A 52 1.44 -7.12 18.00
C ARG A 52 1.82 -6.20 16.84
N PHE A 53 1.03 -5.15 16.58
CA PHE A 53 1.21 -4.29 15.42
C PHE A 53 1.48 -2.83 15.82
N ASP A 54 2.40 -2.21 15.09
CA ASP A 54 2.50 -0.76 15.00
C ASP A 54 1.94 -0.34 13.63
N VAL A 55 0.86 0.48 13.66
CA VAL A 55 0.08 0.79 12.46
C VAL A 55 0.33 2.23 12.03
N PHE A 56 0.61 2.39 10.74
CA PHE A 56 0.91 3.67 10.10
C PHE A 56 0.04 3.87 8.85
N VAL A 57 -0.29 5.12 8.58
CA VAL A 57 -0.81 5.57 7.29
C VAL A 57 0.24 6.42 6.61
N VAL A 58 0.52 6.14 5.35
CA VAL A 58 1.39 6.96 4.50
C VAL A 58 0.54 7.57 3.39
N ILE A 59 0.53 8.90 3.34
CA ILE A 59 -0.20 9.64 2.31
C ILE A 59 0.63 9.63 1.03
N CYS A 60 0.01 9.14 -0.05
CA CYS A 60 0.57 9.00 -1.38
C CYS A 60 -0.09 10.03 -2.32
N PRO A 61 0.46 11.24 -2.49
CA PRO A 61 -0.19 12.28 -3.29
C PRO A 61 -0.33 11.86 -4.75
N ASN A 62 -1.49 12.11 -5.35
CA ASN A 62 -1.73 11.83 -6.76
C ASN A 62 -1.04 12.89 -7.63
N ILE A 63 -0.02 12.47 -8.39
CA ILE A 63 0.81 13.35 -9.23
C ILE A 63 0.07 13.97 -10.43
N TYR A 64 -1.08 13.41 -10.81
CA TYR A 64 -1.92 13.92 -11.89
C TYR A 64 -2.84 15.06 -11.45
N TYR A 65 -2.95 15.32 -10.14
CA TYR A 65 -3.65 16.51 -9.66
C TYR A 65 -2.77 17.77 -9.80
N PRO A 66 -3.36 18.93 -10.10
CA PRO A 66 -2.65 20.21 -9.96
C PRO A 66 -2.09 20.39 -8.55
N THR A 67 -0.97 21.09 -8.40
CA THR A 67 -0.21 21.20 -7.13
C THR A 67 -1.12 21.58 -5.95
N GLY A 68 -1.89 22.66 -6.05
CA GLY A 68 -2.77 23.08 -4.95
C GLY A 68 -3.84 22.04 -4.56
N LYS A 69 -4.41 21.30 -5.54
CA LYS A 69 -5.32 20.19 -5.26
C LYS A 69 -4.60 19.03 -4.59
N ARG A 70 -3.38 18.73 -5.02
CA ARG A 70 -2.56 17.64 -4.47
C ARG A 70 -2.26 17.87 -2.98
N GLU A 71 -1.88 19.09 -2.62
CA GLU A 71 -1.63 19.51 -1.25
C GLU A 71 -2.91 19.45 -0.41
N SER A 72 -4.01 20.04 -0.91
CA SER A 72 -5.30 20.04 -0.21
C SER A 72 -5.82 18.64 0.08
N VAL A 73 -5.75 17.71 -0.89
CA VAL A 73 -6.17 16.31 -0.70
C VAL A 73 -5.26 15.60 0.30
N ALA A 74 -3.95 15.88 0.28
CA ALA A 74 -3.01 15.32 1.22
C ALA A 74 -3.30 15.80 2.66
N ASP A 75 -3.58 17.09 2.86
CA ASP A 75 -3.92 17.68 4.15
C ASP A 75 -5.26 17.14 4.68
N GLU A 76 -6.26 17.05 3.83
CA GLU A 76 -7.57 16.46 4.18
C GLU A 76 -7.39 15.01 4.65
N THR A 77 -6.63 14.23 3.90
CA THR A 77 -6.34 12.83 4.22
C THR A 77 -5.55 12.72 5.53
N TYR A 78 -4.57 13.59 5.74
CA TYR A 78 -3.80 13.65 6.99
C TYR A 78 -4.71 13.90 8.20
N ASN A 79 -5.58 14.91 8.10
CA ASN A 79 -6.49 15.28 9.18
C ASN A 79 -7.46 14.14 9.51
N TYR A 80 -8.04 13.50 8.48
CA TYR A 80 -8.96 12.39 8.66
C TYR A 80 -8.34 11.25 9.48
N PHE A 81 -7.15 10.79 9.11
CA PHE A 81 -6.49 9.69 9.82
C PHE A 81 -5.91 10.10 11.16
N SER A 82 -5.46 11.34 11.32
CA SER A 82 -5.00 11.88 12.60
C SER A 82 -6.11 11.87 13.64
N LEU A 83 -7.34 12.22 13.25
CA LEU A 83 -8.53 12.16 14.12
C LEU A 83 -8.88 10.72 14.55
N LYS A 84 -8.47 9.71 13.78
CA LYS A 84 -8.62 8.29 14.15
C LYS A 84 -7.50 7.78 15.07
N GLY A 85 -6.56 8.64 15.47
CA GLY A 85 -5.47 8.30 16.38
C GLY A 85 -4.41 7.38 15.79
N VAL A 86 -4.34 7.23 14.45
CA VAL A 86 -3.28 6.48 13.79
C VAL A 86 -2.07 7.38 13.51
N THR A 87 -0.87 6.82 13.53
CA THR A 87 0.34 7.56 13.15
C THR A 87 0.35 7.80 11.64
N VAL A 88 0.23 9.07 11.23
CA VAL A 88 0.23 9.47 9.81
C VAL A 88 1.60 10.02 9.41
N LYS A 89 2.05 9.68 8.23
CA LYS A 89 3.26 10.21 7.58
C LYS A 89 2.94 10.62 6.15
N HIS A 90 3.60 11.68 5.67
CA HIS A 90 3.57 12.01 4.25
C HIS A 90 4.61 11.18 3.49
N GLY A 91 4.29 10.74 2.28
CA GLY A 91 5.24 10.12 1.36
C GLY A 91 6.05 11.13 0.55
N TYR A 92 5.64 12.41 0.63
CA TYR A 92 6.29 13.53 -0.05
C TYR A 92 6.23 14.79 0.82
N ASP A 93 7.35 15.51 0.91
CA ASP A 93 7.46 16.80 1.61
C ASP A 93 7.25 17.94 0.61
N PHE A 94 6.06 18.55 0.63
CA PHE A 94 5.70 19.64 -0.29
C PHE A 94 6.52 20.91 -0.04
N LEU A 95 6.91 21.19 1.21
CA LEU A 95 7.69 22.38 1.55
C LEU A 95 9.11 22.29 1.02
N LYS A 96 9.72 21.11 1.11
CA LYS A 96 11.09 20.86 0.64
C LYS A 96 11.14 20.37 -0.79
N ASN A 97 9.97 20.11 -1.40
CA ASN A 97 9.86 19.50 -2.73
C ASN A 97 10.67 18.19 -2.83
N GLN A 98 10.51 17.30 -1.82
CA GLN A 98 11.38 16.13 -1.66
C GLN A 98 10.60 14.87 -1.39
N MET A 99 11.01 13.75 -2.01
CA MET A 99 10.52 12.41 -1.72
C MET A 99 11.01 11.95 -0.34
N ILE A 100 10.11 11.32 0.44
CA ILE A 100 10.43 10.77 1.76
C ILE A 100 10.72 9.27 1.63
N ASP A 101 11.84 8.82 2.16
CA ASP A 101 12.21 7.40 2.19
C ASP A 101 11.45 6.68 3.30
N ILE A 102 10.34 6.05 2.93
CA ILE A 102 9.46 5.34 3.87
C ILE A 102 10.16 4.11 4.49
N LYS A 103 11.08 3.46 3.78
CA LYS A 103 11.83 2.33 4.34
C LYS A 103 12.74 2.76 5.48
N LYS A 104 13.37 3.93 5.38
CA LYS A 104 14.20 4.47 6.46
C LYS A 104 13.36 5.05 7.59
N LEU A 105 12.21 5.67 7.25
CA LEU A 105 11.38 6.35 8.25
C LEU A 105 10.60 5.38 9.14
N ILE A 106 10.05 4.29 8.57
CA ILE A 106 9.13 3.37 9.26
C ILE A 106 9.67 1.93 9.31
N ASP A 107 10.47 1.50 8.33
CA ASP A 107 10.86 0.10 8.07
C ASP A 107 9.63 -0.84 8.02
N PRO A 108 8.72 -0.68 7.05
CA PRO A 108 7.49 -1.44 6.98
C PRO A 108 7.75 -2.94 6.84
N ASP A 109 6.95 -3.77 7.53
CA ASP A 109 6.94 -5.22 7.36
C ASP A 109 5.88 -5.65 6.36
N VAL A 110 4.68 -5.05 6.49
CA VAL A 110 3.53 -5.30 5.62
C VAL A 110 3.03 -3.96 5.10
N ILE A 111 2.75 -3.89 3.82
CA ILE A 111 2.22 -2.67 3.18
C ILE A 111 0.93 -3.02 2.45
N PHE A 112 -0.14 -2.30 2.75
CA PHE A 112 -1.41 -2.38 2.04
C PHE A 112 -1.49 -1.28 0.98
N PHE A 113 -1.67 -1.70 -0.27
CA PHE A 113 -1.97 -0.83 -1.41
C PHE A 113 -3.47 -0.92 -1.72
N THR A 114 -4.08 0.20 -2.05
CA THR A 114 -5.50 0.28 -2.45
C THR A 114 -5.66 0.61 -3.93
N ASN A 115 -4.56 0.91 -4.62
CA ASN A 115 -4.56 1.30 -6.02
C ASN A 115 -3.36 0.65 -6.75
N PRO A 116 -3.55 0.02 -7.93
CA PRO A 116 -2.50 -0.68 -8.65
C PRO A 116 -1.79 0.19 -9.71
N TYR A 117 -2.19 1.47 -9.83
CA TYR A 117 -1.71 2.36 -10.89
C TYR A 117 -0.58 3.27 -10.40
N ASP A 118 0.25 3.73 -11.33
CA ASP A 118 1.37 4.65 -11.07
C ASP A 118 0.88 6.10 -10.89
N LEU A 119 0.01 6.32 -9.89
CA LEU A 119 -0.63 7.61 -9.64
C LEU A 119 0.15 8.50 -8.66
N THR A 120 1.25 8.02 -8.09
CA THR A 120 2.01 8.72 -7.06
C THR A 120 3.49 8.85 -7.43
N TYR A 121 4.27 9.46 -6.55
CA TYR A 121 5.71 9.61 -6.72
C TYR A 121 6.43 8.26 -6.78
N GLN A 122 7.50 8.19 -7.59
CA GLN A 122 8.22 6.96 -7.88
C GLN A 122 8.68 6.20 -6.62
N ASN A 123 9.10 6.90 -5.56
CA ASN A 123 9.54 6.28 -4.30
C ASN A 123 8.43 5.51 -3.56
N LEU A 124 7.15 5.73 -3.91
CA LEU A 124 5.97 5.11 -3.31
C LEU A 124 5.36 4.00 -4.18
N LEU A 125 5.94 3.73 -5.35
CA LEU A 125 5.50 2.63 -6.21
C LEU A 125 5.92 1.28 -5.64
N ILE A 126 5.13 0.25 -5.92
CA ILE A 126 5.26 -1.09 -5.33
C ILE A 126 6.63 -1.73 -5.60
N GLU A 127 7.24 -1.45 -6.74
CA GLU A 127 8.56 -1.97 -7.13
C GLU A 127 9.65 -1.63 -6.11
N ASN A 128 9.51 -0.50 -5.39
CA ASN A 128 10.45 -0.12 -4.35
C ASN A 128 10.28 -0.92 -3.05
N PHE A 129 9.20 -1.70 -2.95
CA PHE A 129 8.85 -2.48 -1.75
C PHE A 129 8.83 -3.99 -2.00
N TYR A 130 9.46 -4.48 -3.07
CA TYR A 130 9.51 -5.89 -3.43
C TYR A 130 10.10 -6.80 -2.33
N ASP A 131 10.86 -6.23 -1.40
CA ASP A 131 11.48 -6.87 -0.24
C ASP A 131 10.62 -6.79 1.03
N ARG A 132 9.38 -6.32 0.91
CA ARG A 132 8.37 -6.23 1.96
C ARG A 132 7.19 -7.14 1.65
N LEU A 133 6.33 -7.41 2.63
CA LEU A 133 5.09 -8.14 2.39
C LEU A 133 4.03 -7.18 1.86
N THR A 134 3.86 -7.15 0.55
CA THR A 134 2.94 -6.24 -0.14
C THR A 134 1.57 -6.89 -0.32
N CYS A 135 0.54 -6.20 0.13
CA CYS A 135 -0.85 -6.59 0.03
C CYS A 135 -1.61 -5.63 -0.88
N TYR A 136 -2.51 -6.13 -1.69
CA TYR A 136 -3.41 -5.30 -2.48
C TYR A 136 -4.86 -5.60 -2.12
N VAL A 137 -5.60 -4.54 -1.82
CA VAL A 137 -7.05 -4.56 -1.60
C VAL A 137 -7.66 -3.53 -2.54
N PRO A 138 -8.42 -3.94 -3.56
CA PRO A 138 -9.02 -3.02 -4.52
C PRO A 138 -9.92 -1.97 -3.84
N TYR A 139 -9.84 -0.73 -4.29
CA TYR A 139 -10.69 0.35 -3.78
C TYR A 139 -12.13 0.28 -4.26
N GLY A 140 -12.41 -0.49 -5.29
CA GLY A 140 -13.73 -0.68 -5.88
C GLY A 140 -13.93 -2.09 -6.41
N MET A 141 -15.19 -2.55 -6.39
CA MET A 141 -15.57 -3.79 -7.03
C MET A 141 -15.46 -3.64 -8.55
N MET A 142 -14.76 -4.55 -9.20
CA MET A 142 -14.62 -4.56 -10.65
C MET A 142 -15.86 -5.18 -11.28
N LEU A 143 -16.62 -4.37 -12.01
CA LEU A 143 -17.83 -4.79 -12.71
C LEU A 143 -17.64 -4.90 -14.24
N ALA A 144 -16.52 -4.36 -14.76
CA ALA A 144 -16.25 -4.35 -16.19
C ALA A 144 -15.36 -5.52 -16.60
N ASP A 145 -15.62 -6.10 -17.77
CA ASP A 145 -14.81 -7.16 -18.38
C ASP A 145 -13.57 -6.56 -19.07
N ILE A 146 -12.68 -5.97 -18.26
CA ILE A 146 -11.40 -5.38 -18.70
C ILE A 146 -10.22 -6.00 -17.95
N ASN A 147 -10.20 -7.32 -17.90
CA ASN A 147 -9.30 -8.12 -17.07
C ASN A 147 -7.81 -7.74 -17.19
N GLN A 148 -7.31 -7.53 -18.42
CA GLN A 148 -5.89 -7.23 -18.64
C GLN A 148 -5.44 -5.92 -18.00
N SER A 149 -6.30 -4.90 -17.96
CA SER A 149 -5.98 -3.61 -17.36
C SER A 149 -6.16 -3.56 -15.85
N GLN A 150 -6.71 -4.61 -15.25
CA GLN A 150 -7.02 -4.65 -13.82
C GLN A 150 -6.27 -5.75 -13.06
N TYR A 151 -6.10 -6.94 -13.65
CA TYR A 151 -5.53 -8.10 -12.98
C TYR A 151 -4.15 -8.53 -13.53
N ASN A 152 -3.74 -8.05 -14.71
CA ASN A 152 -2.47 -8.39 -15.33
C ASN A 152 -1.52 -7.20 -15.46
N LEU A 153 -1.52 -6.31 -14.50
CA LEU A 153 -0.56 -5.19 -14.45
C LEU A 153 0.79 -5.67 -13.90
N PRO A 154 1.91 -5.02 -14.28
CA PRO A 154 3.23 -5.26 -13.68
C PRO A 154 3.23 -5.20 -12.16
N PHE A 155 2.40 -4.35 -11.58
CA PHE A 155 2.14 -4.22 -10.15
C PHE A 155 1.88 -5.56 -9.45
N HIS A 156 1.07 -6.46 -10.06
CA HIS A 156 0.68 -7.73 -9.46
C HIS A 156 1.85 -8.71 -9.26
N ASN A 157 2.94 -8.54 -10.03
CA ASN A 157 4.15 -9.37 -9.90
C ASN A 157 4.92 -9.14 -8.59
N PHE A 158 4.64 -8.05 -7.88
CA PHE A 158 5.28 -7.69 -6.63
C PHE A 158 4.44 -8.02 -5.41
N LEU A 159 3.23 -8.56 -5.58
CA LEU A 159 2.32 -8.84 -4.47
C LEU A 159 2.72 -10.11 -3.71
N TRP A 160 2.66 -9.99 -2.38
CA TRP A 160 2.63 -11.14 -1.48
C TRP A 160 1.21 -11.69 -1.38
N LYS A 161 0.19 -10.81 -1.26
CA LYS A 161 -1.22 -11.17 -1.19
C LYS A 161 -2.08 -10.20 -2.01
N HIS A 162 -2.98 -10.79 -2.78
CA HIS A 162 -4.06 -10.08 -3.45
C HIS A 162 -5.38 -10.47 -2.80
N PHE A 163 -6.11 -9.49 -2.28
CA PHE A 163 -7.45 -9.71 -1.73
C PHE A 163 -8.46 -9.40 -2.82
N VAL A 164 -9.31 -10.34 -3.10
CA VAL A 164 -10.34 -10.24 -4.15
C VAL A 164 -11.74 -10.44 -3.53
N GLU A 165 -12.74 -9.87 -4.17
CA GLU A 165 -14.10 -9.79 -3.61
C GLU A 165 -14.91 -11.05 -3.90
N THR A 166 -14.61 -11.77 -4.99
CA THR A 166 -15.38 -12.96 -5.42
C THR A 166 -14.45 -14.04 -5.99
N ASP A 167 -14.97 -15.25 -6.13
CA ASP A 167 -14.26 -16.35 -6.79
C ASP A 167 -13.96 -16.05 -8.27
N VAL A 168 -14.86 -15.34 -8.95
CA VAL A 168 -14.63 -14.89 -10.34
C VAL A 168 -13.40 -14.00 -10.42
N HIS A 169 -13.27 -13.03 -9.51
CA HIS A 169 -12.09 -12.15 -9.47
C HIS A 169 -10.80 -12.91 -9.10
N ARG A 170 -10.92 -13.98 -8.29
CA ARG A 170 -9.79 -14.87 -8.01
C ARG A 170 -9.31 -15.59 -9.27
N GLU A 171 -10.21 -16.20 -10.03
CA GLU A 171 -9.88 -16.88 -11.29
C GLU A 171 -9.24 -15.94 -12.30
N MET A 172 -9.75 -14.70 -12.41
CA MET A 172 -9.18 -13.66 -13.27
C MET A 172 -7.75 -13.25 -12.83
N SER A 173 -7.45 -13.28 -11.53
CA SER A 173 -6.12 -12.91 -11.02
C SER A 173 -5.10 -14.04 -11.08
N GLU A 174 -5.54 -15.30 -11.27
CA GLU A 174 -4.71 -16.49 -11.40
C GLU A 174 -4.42 -16.88 -12.87
N SER A 175 -5.19 -16.33 -13.83
CA SER A 175 -5.05 -16.58 -15.27
C SER A 175 -3.93 -15.73 -15.89
#